data_b5bc831d7aa2e576def0ab6285cc8bc0
#
_entry.id   b5bc831d7aa2e576def0ab6285cc8bc0
#
_cell.length_a   1.000
_cell.length_b   1.000
_cell.length_c   1.000
_cell.angle_alpha   90.00
_cell.angle_beta   90.00
_cell.angle_gamma   90.00
#
_symmetry.space_group_name_H-M   'P 1'
#
loop_
_entity.id
_entity.type
_entity.pdbx_description
1 polymer ?
#
loop_
_entity_poly.entity_id
_entity_poly.type
_entity_poly.pdbx_seq_one_letter_code
_entity_poly.pdbx_strand_id
1 'polypeptide(L)'
;MLTLGDYNTLRIVKSVDFGLYLDGGEEGEILLPQRYVTNDMHIGDEIEVFIYLDQEERPVATTEHPIAKVGEFAWLEVAWVNQYGAFLKWGLMKDLFCPFREQKMCMEQGHSYIVYIKVDEDSYRLMATAKIDRYLSLPTKEEEDTLRHGTQVEILVWQKTDLGFKAIINNRYQGLLYENQIFQPIHSGDRLTAYIDHVRQDGKIDLTLQPSGRQHTLDFAEVLLRYLYENDGHCNLGDKSPAELIYDRFQVSKKAYKKAIGDLYRRRLITIGDDGISLVK
;
A
#
# COMPACT_ATOMS: atom_id res chain seq x y z
N MET A 1 -0.81 -17.64 -23.05
CA MET A 1 0.07 -16.53 -23.53
C MET A 1 0.92 -16.09 -22.37
N LEU A 2 2.24 -16.02 -22.55
CA LEU A 2 3.20 -15.60 -21.54
C LEU A 2 2.98 -14.12 -21.18
N THR A 3 2.90 -13.80 -19.89
CA THR A 3 2.72 -12.40 -19.43
C THR A 3 4.03 -11.90 -18.84
N LEU A 4 4.72 -11.02 -19.58
CA LEU A 4 5.96 -10.40 -19.13
C LEU A 4 5.69 -9.43 -17.95
N GLY A 5 6.50 -9.52 -16.91
CA GLY A 5 6.35 -8.69 -15.70
C GLY A 5 5.21 -9.11 -14.79
N ASP A 6 4.74 -10.35 -14.90
CA ASP A 6 3.71 -10.95 -14.05
C ASP A 6 4.04 -12.42 -13.75
N TYR A 7 3.27 -13.03 -12.85
CA TYR A 7 3.34 -14.44 -12.52
C TYR A 7 2.68 -15.28 -13.61
N ASN A 8 3.32 -16.39 -13.94
CA ASN A 8 2.86 -17.37 -14.91
C ASN A 8 3.01 -18.77 -14.33
N THR A 9 2.01 -19.61 -14.50
CA THR A 9 2.11 -21.05 -14.19
C THR A 9 2.59 -21.76 -15.42
N LEU A 10 3.81 -22.31 -15.40
CA LEU A 10 4.47 -22.92 -16.54
C LEU A 10 4.92 -24.35 -16.21
N ARG A 11 4.89 -25.22 -17.23
CA ARG A 11 5.30 -26.62 -17.11
C ARG A 11 6.80 -26.76 -17.30
N ILE A 12 7.46 -27.55 -16.45
CA ILE A 12 8.87 -27.93 -16.60
C ILE A 12 8.97 -28.95 -17.73
N VAL A 13 9.73 -28.62 -18.79
CA VAL A 13 9.88 -29.49 -19.96
C VAL A 13 11.26 -30.12 -20.08
N LYS A 14 12.30 -29.52 -19.46
CA LYS A 14 13.67 -29.99 -19.64
C LYS A 14 14.53 -29.57 -18.44
N SER A 15 15.47 -30.43 -18.06
CA SER A 15 16.49 -30.15 -17.05
C SER A 15 17.89 -30.11 -17.70
N VAL A 16 18.68 -29.09 -17.32
CA VAL A 16 20.06 -28.88 -17.78
C VAL A 16 20.94 -28.46 -16.61
N ASP A 17 22.26 -28.48 -16.79
CA ASP A 17 23.22 -28.19 -15.71
C ASP A 17 23.07 -26.79 -15.10
N PHE A 18 22.55 -25.83 -15.87
CA PHE A 18 22.41 -24.42 -15.46
C PHE A 18 20.95 -24.02 -15.11
N GLY A 19 20.00 -24.98 -15.08
CA GLY A 19 18.63 -24.71 -14.69
C GLY A 19 17.58 -25.64 -15.28
N LEU A 20 16.33 -25.19 -15.26
CA LEU A 20 15.20 -25.85 -15.88
C LEU A 20 14.67 -25.00 -17.03
N TYR A 21 14.18 -25.64 -18.08
CA TYR A 21 13.39 -24.96 -19.11
C TYR A 21 11.89 -25.21 -18.87
N LEU A 22 11.15 -24.14 -18.99
CA LEU A 22 9.69 -24.09 -18.82
C LEU A 22 9.04 -23.86 -20.19
N ASP A 23 7.85 -24.38 -20.36
CA ASP A 23 7.06 -24.21 -21.58
C ASP A 23 6.46 -22.79 -21.63
N GLY A 24 7.03 -21.93 -22.43
CA GLY A 24 6.54 -20.57 -22.69
C GLY A 24 5.54 -20.46 -23.84
N GLY A 25 5.07 -21.60 -24.39
CA GLY A 25 4.15 -21.63 -25.52
C GLY A 25 4.76 -21.03 -26.80
N GLU A 26 4.16 -20.00 -27.33
CA GLU A 26 4.64 -19.30 -28.55
C GLU A 26 5.99 -18.61 -28.35
N GLU A 27 6.35 -18.26 -27.13
CA GLU A 27 7.65 -17.64 -26.77
C GLU A 27 8.78 -18.68 -26.64
N GLY A 28 8.47 -19.97 -26.81
CA GLY A 28 9.42 -21.07 -26.72
C GLY A 28 9.78 -21.48 -25.29
N GLU A 29 10.97 -22.04 -25.12
CA GLU A 29 11.46 -22.51 -23.82
C GLU A 29 11.99 -21.32 -22.98
N ILE A 30 11.48 -21.14 -21.77
CA ILE A 30 11.90 -20.10 -20.83
C ILE A 30 12.84 -20.70 -19.78
N LEU A 31 14.01 -20.13 -19.60
CA LEU A 31 14.98 -20.60 -18.61
C LEU A 31 14.58 -20.16 -17.18
N LEU A 32 14.50 -21.13 -16.27
CA LEU A 32 14.57 -20.93 -14.82
C LEU A 32 16.01 -21.25 -14.39
N PRO A 33 16.84 -20.24 -14.02
CA PRO A 33 18.23 -20.47 -13.62
C PRO A 33 18.37 -21.40 -12.41
N GLN A 34 19.46 -22.20 -12.35
CA GLN A 34 19.72 -23.23 -11.35
C GLN A 34 19.59 -22.75 -9.90
N ARG A 35 19.94 -21.49 -9.62
CA ARG A 35 19.81 -20.89 -8.27
C ARG A 35 18.37 -20.78 -7.75
N TYR A 36 17.38 -20.88 -8.63
CA TYR A 36 15.96 -20.84 -8.31
C TYR A 36 15.31 -22.23 -8.32
N VAL A 37 16.07 -23.25 -8.68
CA VAL A 37 15.60 -24.64 -8.77
C VAL A 37 15.69 -25.27 -7.40
N THR A 38 14.61 -25.86 -6.94
CA THR A 38 14.53 -26.65 -5.70
C THR A 38 14.50 -28.15 -6.01
N ASN A 39 14.81 -29.00 -5.02
CA ASN A 39 14.92 -30.45 -5.22
C ASN A 39 13.58 -31.15 -5.50
N ASP A 40 12.47 -30.50 -5.27
CA ASP A 40 11.10 -30.97 -5.48
C ASP A 40 10.55 -30.62 -6.88
N MET A 41 11.31 -29.88 -7.70
CA MET A 41 10.94 -29.53 -9.06
C MET A 41 11.35 -30.62 -10.05
N HIS A 42 10.38 -31.24 -10.73
CA HIS A 42 10.61 -32.33 -11.68
C HIS A 42 10.03 -32.03 -13.05
N ILE A 43 10.57 -32.64 -14.09
CA ILE A 43 10.02 -32.55 -15.44
C ILE A 43 8.56 -33.02 -15.44
N GLY A 44 7.68 -32.17 -15.97
CA GLY A 44 6.24 -32.40 -16.03
C GLY A 44 5.43 -31.63 -14.97
N ASP A 45 6.09 -31.12 -13.92
CA ASP A 45 5.42 -30.30 -12.90
C ASP A 45 5.05 -28.92 -13.45
N GLU A 46 3.97 -28.34 -12.93
CA GLU A 46 3.60 -26.95 -13.15
C GLU A 46 4.03 -26.11 -11.95
N ILE A 47 4.78 -25.03 -12.23
CA ILE A 47 5.28 -24.13 -11.20
C ILE A 47 4.88 -22.69 -11.50
N GLU A 48 4.60 -21.91 -10.45
CA GLU A 48 4.38 -20.49 -10.56
C GLU A 48 5.73 -19.76 -10.54
N VAL A 49 5.98 -18.96 -11.55
CA VAL A 49 7.22 -18.18 -11.72
C VAL A 49 6.90 -16.78 -12.19
N PHE A 50 7.72 -15.83 -11.79
CA PHE A 50 7.68 -14.48 -12.33
C PHE A 50 8.56 -14.39 -13.56
N ILE A 51 8.05 -13.76 -14.65
CA ILE A 51 8.77 -13.62 -15.91
C ILE A 51 9.27 -12.20 -16.07
N TYR A 52 10.58 -12.07 -16.28
CA TYR A 52 11.22 -10.78 -16.54
C TYR A 52 12.30 -10.93 -17.64
N LEU A 53 12.97 -9.84 -18.00
CA LEU A 53 14.02 -9.87 -19.03
C LEU A 53 15.41 -9.90 -18.38
N ASP A 54 16.27 -10.82 -18.84
CA ASP A 54 17.68 -10.85 -18.45
C ASP A 54 18.48 -9.66 -19.03
N GLN A 55 19.80 -9.65 -18.84
CA GLN A 55 20.67 -8.59 -19.36
C GLN A 55 20.73 -8.52 -20.88
N GLU A 56 20.45 -9.63 -21.56
CA GLU A 56 20.41 -9.76 -23.03
C GLU A 56 18.98 -9.58 -23.57
N GLU A 57 18.03 -9.18 -22.67
CA GLU A 57 16.63 -8.91 -23.00
C GLU A 57 15.83 -10.14 -23.43
N ARG A 58 16.26 -11.33 -22.99
CA ARG A 58 15.53 -12.57 -23.18
C ARG A 58 14.59 -12.81 -21.99
N PRO A 59 13.38 -13.35 -22.22
CA PRO A 59 12.51 -13.77 -21.13
C PRO A 59 13.19 -14.83 -20.26
N VAL A 60 13.16 -14.62 -18.95
CA VAL A 60 13.73 -15.52 -17.94
C VAL A 60 12.77 -15.63 -16.76
N ALA A 61 12.68 -16.81 -16.17
CA ALA A 61 11.85 -17.10 -15.02
C ALA A 61 12.61 -16.96 -13.70
N THR A 62 11.91 -16.57 -12.66
CA THR A 62 12.42 -16.57 -11.30
C THR A 62 11.31 -16.99 -10.32
N THR A 63 11.69 -17.61 -9.20
CA THR A 63 10.83 -17.84 -8.05
C THR A 63 10.92 -16.70 -7.02
N GLU A 64 11.75 -15.68 -7.27
CA GLU A 64 11.76 -14.47 -6.46
C GLU A 64 10.48 -13.66 -6.66
N HIS A 65 10.09 -12.95 -5.62
CA HIS A 65 8.90 -12.10 -5.62
C HIS A 65 9.32 -10.63 -5.70
N PRO A 66 9.07 -9.95 -6.83
CA PRO A 66 9.30 -8.51 -6.92
C PRO A 66 8.37 -7.75 -5.96
N ILE A 67 8.78 -6.54 -5.58
CA ILE A 67 8.00 -5.64 -4.72
C ILE A 67 6.65 -5.27 -5.37
N ALA A 68 6.61 -5.22 -6.70
CA ALA A 68 5.41 -4.99 -7.50
C ALA A 68 5.62 -5.52 -8.91
N LYS A 69 4.53 -5.78 -9.63
CA LYS A 69 4.50 -6.27 -11.00
C LYS A 69 4.06 -5.21 -12.00
N VAL A 70 4.06 -5.53 -13.28
CA VAL A 70 3.52 -4.65 -14.33
C VAL A 70 2.05 -4.32 -14.02
N GLY A 71 1.71 -3.04 -14.15
CA GLY A 71 0.39 -2.53 -13.81
C GLY A 71 0.25 -2.06 -12.36
N GLU A 72 1.31 -2.11 -11.56
CA GLU A 72 1.27 -1.74 -10.15
C GLU A 72 2.17 -0.55 -9.82
N PHE A 73 1.81 0.12 -8.71
CA PHE A 73 2.61 1.19 -8.13
C PHE A 73 3.47 0.66 -6.98
N ALA A 74 4.70 1.18 -6.90
CA ALA A 74 5.63 0.84 -5.83
C ALA A 74 6.45 2.05 -5.37
N TRP A 75 6.91 1.98 -4.13
CA TRP A 75 7.91 2.86 -3.55
C TRP A 75 9.26 2.17 -3.63
N LEU A 76 10.12 2.59 -4.58
CA LEU A 76 11.36 1.91 -4.89
C LEU A 76 12.57 2.81 -4.67
N GLU A 77 13.61 2.26 -4.04
CA GLU A 77 14.91 2.92 -3.85
C GLU A 77 15.75 2.88 -5.13
N VAL A 78 16.40 4.00 -5.44
CA VAL A 78 17.38 4.08 -6.53
C VAL A 78 18.68 3.40 -6.11
N ALA A 79 19.01 2.30 -6.78
CA ALA A 79 20.25 1.58 -6.57
C ALA A 79 21.46 2.37 -7.12
N TRP A 80 21.32 2.88 -8.33
CA TRP A 80 22.36 3.66 -9.03
C TRP A 80 21.77 4.46 -10.19
N VAL A 81 22.54 5.42 -10.70
CA VAL A 81 22.15 6.29 -11.82
C VAL A 81 23.27 6.33 -12.87
N ASN A 82 22.91 6.38 -14.14
CA ASN A 82 23.83 6.58 -15.24
C ASN A 82 23.35 7.69 -16.19
N GLN A 83 24.01 7.84 -17.33
CA GLN A 83 23.69 8.86 -18.34
C GLN A 83 22.33 8.66 -19.04
N TYR A 84 21.62 7.57 -18.83
CA TYR A 84 20.33 7.25 -19.45
C TYR A 84 19.17 7.33 -18.47
N GLY A 85 19.40 7.16 -17.16
CA GLY A 85 18.37 7.18 -16.14
C GLY A 85 18.80 6.54 -14.84
N ALA A 86 17.81 6.21 -14.02
CA ALA A 86 17.94 5.57 -12.72
C ALA A 86 17.59 4.09 -12.80
N PHE A 87 18.21 3.29 -11.94
CA PHE A 87 17.95 1.87 -11.75
C PHE A 87 17.45 1.64 -10.33
N LEU A 88 16.29 1.01 -10.22
CA LEU A 88 15.50 0.90 -8.99
C LEU A 88 15.54 -0.54 -8.46
N LYS A 89 15.78 -0.68 -7.16
CA LYS A 89 15.65 -1.97 -6.45
C LYS A 89 14.18 -2.35 -6.37
N TRP A 90 13.79 -3.41 -7.04
CA TRP A 90 12.41 -3.89 -7.06
C TRP A 90 12.23 -5.35 -6.61
N GLY A 91 13.29 -5.92 -6.00
CA GLY A 91 13.26 -7.25 -5.42
C GLY A 91 13.81 -8.36 -6.31
N LEU A 92 14.21 -8.06 -7.55
CA LEU A 92 14.87 -9.00 -8.45
C LEU A 92 16.33 -8.65 -8.66
N MET A 93 17.13 -9.58 -9.18
CA MET A 93 18.57 -9.38 -9.42
C MET A 93 18.84 -8.25 -10.40
N LYS A 94 18.03 -8.10 -11.44
CA LYS A 94 18.14 -6.99 -12.40
C LYS A 94 17.29 -5.82 -11.91
N ASP A 95 17.95 -4.70 -11.61
CA ASP A 95 17.24 -3.46 -11.21
C ASP A 95 16.30 -2.99 -12.32
N LEU A 96 15.18 -2.38 -11.92
CA LEU A 96 14.18 -1.85 -12.83
C LEU A 96 14.62 -0.47 -13.35
N PHE A 97 14.68 -0.31 -14.67
CA PHE A 97 15.11 0.92 -15.30
C PHE A 97 14.03 2.00 -15.34
N CYS A 98 14.40 3.24 -14.97
CA CYS A 98 13.58 4.44 -15.11
C CYS A 98 14.34 5.49 -15.92
N PRO A 99 14.08 5.61 -17.23
CA PRO A 99 14.79 6.58 -18.07
C PRO A 99 14.47 8.01 -17.68
N PHE A 100 15.37 8.97 -17.94
CA PHE A 100 15.15 10.38 -17.59
C PHE A 100 13.83 10.95 -18.13
N ARG A 101 13.42 10.53 -19.33
CA ARG A 101 12.13 10.93 -19.93
C ARG A 101 10.91 10.50 -19.13
N GLU A 102 11.04 9.49 -18.27
CA GLU A 102 9.97 8.95 -17.41
C GLU A 102 10.04 9.46 -15.97
N GLN A 103 11.04 10.26 -15.61
CA GLN A 103 11.18 10.89 -14.31
C GLN A 103 10.41 12.22 -14.27
N LYS A 104 9.82 12.58 -13.13
CA LYS A 104 9.26 13.92 -12.86
C LYS A 104 10.32 14.92 -12.41
N MET A 105 11.30 14.42 -11.68
CA MET A 105 12.51 15.10 -11.21
C MET A 105 13.67 14.13 -11.34
N CYS A 106 14.89 14.63 -11.44
CA CYS A 106 16.07 13.76 -11.45
C CYS A 106 16.08 12.90 -10.20
N MET A 107 16.14 11.58 -10.39
CA MET A 107 16.25 10.62 -9.31
C MET A 107 17.68 10.55 -8.81
N GLU A 108 17.85 10.45 -7.49
CA GLU A 108 19.16 10.42 -6.82
C GLU A 108 19.36 9.06 -6.15
N GLN A 109 20.58 8.54 -6.20
CA GLN A 109 20.95 7.27 -5.58
C GLN A 109 20.66 7.28 -4.08
N GLY A 110 20.10 6.19 -3.56
CA GLY A 110 19.73 6.02 -2.16
C GLY A 110 18.40 6.69 -1.77
N HIS A 111 17.78 7.47 -2.66
CA HIS A 111 16.43 8.01 -2.45
C HIS A 111 15.39 7.07 -3.04
N SER A 112 14.19 7.14 -2.49
CA SER A 112 13.07 6.32 -2.97
C SER A 112 11.98 7.19 -3.60
N TYR A 113 11.32 6.61 -4.59
CA TYR A 113 10.29 7.31 -5.38
C TYR A 113 9.09 6.40 -5.64
N ILE A 114 7.90 6.99 -5.72
CA ILE A 114 6.73 6.27 -6.23
C ILE A 114 6.85 6.17 -7.74
N VAL A 115 6.76 4.96 -8.24
CA VAL A 115 6.77 4.64 -9.66
C VAL A 115 5.65 3.68 -10.02
N TYR A 116 5.25 3.69 -11.29
CA TYR A 116 4.40 2.69 -11.90
C TYR A 116 5.25 1.79 -12.80
N ILE A 117 5.01 0.49 -12.74
CA ILE A 117 5.76 -0.49 -13.52
C ILE A 117 4.99 -0.79 -14.80
N LYS A 118 5.67 -0.68 -15.92
CA LYS A 118 5.07 -0.91 -17.24
C LYS A 118 6.01 -1.66 -18.19
N VAL A 119 5.43 -2.21 -19.24
CA VAL A 119 6.18 -2.60 -20.44
C VAL A 119 6.24 -1.39 -21.38
N ASP A 120 7.40 -1.07 -21.89
CA ASP A 120 7.57 -0.03 -22.91
C ASP A 120 7.03 -0.54 -24.26
N GLU A 121 6.14 0.23 -24.86
CA GLU A 121 5.46 -0.15 -26.11
C GLU A 121 6.41 -0.30 -27.30
N ASP A 122 7.49 0.50 -27.32
CA ASP A 122 8.43 0.52 -28.42
C ASP A 122 9.51 -0.58 -28.31
N SER A 123 10.03 -0.80 -27.10
CA SER A 123 11.17 -1.72 -26.88
C SER A 123 10.77 -3.04 -26.22
N TYR A 124 9.52 -3.18 -25.79
CA TYR A 124 9.00 -4.33 -25.01
C TYR A 124 9.77 -4.62 -23.72
N ARG A 125 10.50 -3.62 -23.19
CA ARG A 125 11.25 -3.73 -21.94
C ARG A 125 10.42 -3.37 -20.74
N LEU A 126 10.70 -4.03 -19.62
CA LEU A 126 10.17 -3.64 -18.32
C LEU A 126 10.82 -2.33 -17.89
N MET A 127 10.01 -1.34 -17.51
CA MET A 127 10.49 -0.06 -17.02
C MET A 127 9.59 0.55 -15.96
N ALA A 128 10.16 1.48 -15.20
CA ALA A 128 9.44 2.32 -14.26
C ALA A 128 9.15 3.71 -14.85
N THR A 129 8.05 4.31 -14.43
CA THR A 129 7.75 5.73 -14.67
C THR A 129 7.32 6.42 -13.39
N ALA A 130 7.88 7.60 -13.10
CA ALA A 130 7.43 8.47 -12.02
C ALA A 130 6.26 9.38 -12.46
N LYS A 131 5.86 9.36 -13.73
CA LYS A 131 4.72 10.11 -14.27
C LYS A 131 3.40 9.38 -14.00
N ILE A 132 3.20 9.00 -12.75
CA ILE A 132 2.14 8.10 -12.30
C ILE A 132 0.72 8.63 -12.52
N ASP A 133 0.54 9.95 -12.62
CA ASP A 133 -0.79 10.56 -12.83
C ASP A 133 -1.51 10.01 -14.08
N ARG A 134 -0.76 9.50 -15.07
CA ARG A 134 -1.29 8.93 -16.30
C ARG A 134 -1.93 7.55 -16.13
N TYR A 135 -1.59 6.88 -15.02
CA TYR A 135 -2.02 5.51 -14.71
C TYR A 135 -3.06 5.47 -13.60
N LEU A 136 -3.39 6.64 -13.05
CA LEU A 136 -4.47 6.78 -12.07
C LEU A 136 -5.78 7.08 -12.80
N SER A 137 -6.82 6.36 -12.42
CA SER A 137 -8.17 6.52 -12.98
C SER A 137 -9.07 7.27 -12.03
N LEU A 138 -10.14 7.86 -12.56
CA LEU A 138 -11.31 8.24 -11.77
C LEU A 138 -12.29 7.07 -11.76
N PRO A 139 -13.03 6.85 -10.66
CA PRO A 139 -14.04 5.80 -10.61
C PRO A 139 -15.17 6.10 -11.60
N THR A 140 -15.66 5.07 -12.27
CA THR A 140 -16.91 5.14 -13.02
C THR A 140 -18.10 5.15 -12.07
N LYS A 141 -19.30 5.52 -12.56
CA LYS A 141 -20.52 5.51 -11.73
C LYS A 141 -20.85 4.14 -11.14
N GLU A 142 -20.53 3.08 -11.87
CA GLU A 142 -20.73 1.70 -11.40
C GLU A 142 -19.73 1.34 -10.30
N GLU A 143 -18.49 1.83 -10.42
CA GLU A 143 -17.43 1.62 -9.44
C GLU A 143 -17.61 2.47 -8.18
N GLU A 144 -18.26 3.64 -8.27
CA GLU A 144 -18.63 4.46 -7.10
C GLU A 144 -19.48 3.67 -6.09
N ASP A 145 -20.31 2.73 -6.57
CA ASP A 145 -21.08 1.83 -5.71
C ASP A 145 -20.21 0.90 -4.85
N THR A 146 -19.01 0.58 -5.30
CA THR A 146 -18.03 -0.23 -4.54
C THR A 146 -17.17 0.63 -3.60
N LEU A 147 -17.10 1.95 -3.84
CA LEU A 147 -16.32 2.93 -3.08
C LEU A 147 -17.19 3.72 -2.08
N ARG A 148 -18.14 3.05 -1.44
CA ARG A 148 -19.07 3.68 -0.48
C ARG A 148 -18.35 4.12 0.80
N HIS A 149 -18.95 5.08 1.47
CA HIS A 149 -18.49 5.52 2.78
C HIS A 149 -18.26 4.34 3.73
N GLY A 150 -17.07 4.27 4.33
CA GLY A 150 -16.65 3.20 5.25
C GLY A 150 -16.09 1.95 4.59
N THR A 151 -16.06 1.86 3.24
CA THR A 151 -15.39 0.75 2.55
C THR A 151 -13.89 0.77 2.87
N GLN A 152 -13.38 -0.37 3.32
CA GLN A 152 -11.96 -0.56 3.58
C GLN A 152 -11.20 -0.72 2.27
N VAL A 153 -10.05 -0.05 2.16
CA VAL A 153 -9.18 -0.07 0.98
C VAL A 153 -7.72 -0.09 1.38
N GLU A 154 -6.88 -0.67 0.54
CA GLU A 154 -5.43 -0.57 0.67
C GLU A 154 -4.94 0.69 -0.03
N ILE A 155 -4.05 1.43 0.63
CA ILE A 155 -3.46 2.64 0.07
C ILE A 155 -1.93 2.60 0.09
N LEU A 156 -1.34 3.22 -0.91
CA LEU A 156 0.07 3.58 -0.95
C LEU A 156 0.17 5.10 -0.83
N VAL A 157 0.73 5.59 0.28
CA VAL A 157 0.91 7.03 0.53
C VAL A 157 1.91 7.57 -0.47
N TRP A 158 1.49 8.60 -1.21
CA TRP A 158 2.29 9.09 -2.34
C TRP A 158 3.04 10.38 -2.00
N GLN A 159 2.33 11.47 -1.78
CA GLN A 159 2.92 12.80 -1.71
C GLN A 159 2.24 13.66 -0.64
N LYS A 160 3.06 14.33 0.19
CA LYS A 160 2.56 15.37 1.10
C LYS A 160 2.18 16.62 0.30
N THR A 161 1.05 17.23 0.65
CA THR A 161 0.53 18.50 0.12
C THR A 161 0.10 19.39 1.28
N ASP A 162 -0.26 20.64 1.00
CA ASP A 162 -0.75 21.59 2.03
C ASP A 162 -2.06 21.13 2.69
N LEU A 163 -2.85 20.27 2.02
CA LEU A 163 -4.11 19.75 2.55
C LEU A 163 -3.95 18.43 3.30
N GLY A 164 -2.84 17.72 3.12
CA GLY A 164 -2.60 16.40 3.64
C GLY A 164 -1.80 15.52 2.69
N PHE A 165 -2.08 14.23 2.64
CA PHE A 165 -1.34 13.29 1.81
C PHE A 165 -2.20 12.74 0.67
N LYS A 166 -1.67 12.84 -0.55
CA LYS A 166 -2.19 12.05 -1.68
C LYS A 166 -1.84 10.58 -1.47
N ALA A 167 -2.75 9.71 -1.83
CA ALA A 167 -2.56 8.25 -1.77
C ALA A 167 -3.10 7.57 -3.02
N ILE A 168 -2.52 6.43 -3.35
CA ILE A 168 -2.98 5.55 -4.43
C ILE A 168 -3.84 4.48 -3.78
N ILE A 169 -5.08 4.34 -4.20
CA ILE A 169 -6.07 3.40 -3.68
C ILE A 169 -6.12 2.18 -4.59
N ASN A 170 -5.94 0.98 -4.01
CA ASN A 170 -6.09 -0.31 -4.69
C ASN A 170 -5.36 -0.35 -6.05
N ASN A 171 -4.16 0.23 -6.14
CA ASN A 171 -3.38 0.33 -7.38
C ASN A 171 -4.10 1.01 -8.57
N ARG A 172 -5.11 1.84 -8.32
CA ARG A 172 -5.95 2.37 -9.40
C ARG A 172 -6.39 3.81 -9.25
N TYR A 173 -6.86 4.22 -8.08
CA TYR A 173 -7.48 5.54 -7.91
C TYR A 173 -6.61 6.46 -7.07
N GLN A 174 -6.81 7.77 -7.27
CA GLN A 174 -6.20 8.78 -6.40
C GLN A 174 -7.13 9.16 -5.26
N GLY A 175 -6.61 9.13 -4.03
CA GLY A 175 -7.29 9.61 -2.83
C GLY A 175 -6.52 10.72 -2.13
N LEU A 176 -7.19 11.38 -1.19
CA LEU A 176 -6.63 12.41 -0.31
C LEU A 176 -6.94 12.06 1.15
N LEU A 177 -5.89 11.96 1.96
CA LEU A 177 -5.96 11.93 3.42
C LEU A 177 -5.73 13.35 3.94
N TYR A 178 -6.71 13.95 4.59
CA TYR A 178 -6.57 15.29 5.16
C TYR A 178 -5.67 15.28 6.41
N GLU A 179 -4.77 16.28 6.51
CA GLU A 179 -3.83 16.38 7.63
C GLU A 179 -4.52 16.42 9.00
N ASN A 180 -5.68 17.10 9.10
CA ASN A 180 -6.47 17.18 10.32
C ASN A 180 -7.19 15.88 10.72
N GLN A 181 -7.14 14.85 9.89
CA GLN A 181 -7.69 13.50 10.15
C GLN A 181 -6.60 12.45 10.34
N ILE A 182 -5.34 12.85 10.24
CA ILE A 182 -4.17 11.99 10.42
C ILE A 182 -3.68 12.14 11.85
N PHE A 183 -3.73 11.08 12.62
CA PHE A 183 -3.38 11.04 14.05
C PHE A 183 -2.20 10.12 14.35
N GLN A 184 -1.47 9.74 13.32
CA GLN A 184 -0.24 8.94 13.42
C GLN A 184 0.78 9.45 12.40
N PRO A 185 2.09 9.31 12.65
CA PRO A 185 3.09 9.63 11.64
C PRO A 185 2.88 8.79 10.40
N ILE A 186 2.80 9.43 9.24
CA ILE A 186 2.76 8.75 7.94
C ILE A 186 3.77 9.40 7.01
N HIS A 187 4.34 8.59 6.11
CA HIS A 187 5.37 8.99 5.17
C HIS A 187 5.03 8.54 3.76
N SER A 188 5.59 9.20 2.77
CA SER A 188 5.52 8.71 1.40
C SER A 188 6.15 7.32 1.31
N GLY A 189 5.46 6.40 0.65
CA GLY A 189 5.86 4.99 0.56
C GLY A 189 5.15 4.07 1.53
N ASP A 190 4.49 4.59 2.58
CA ASP A 190 3.75 3.75 3.52
C ASP A 190 2.58 3.05 2.81
N ARG A 191 2.45 1.74 3.05
CA ARG A 191 1.26 0.96 2.68
C ARG A 191 0.38 0.80 3.91
N LEU A 192 -0.83 1.30 3.82
CA LEU A 192 -1.77 1.37 4.95
C LEU A 192 -3.15 0.91 4.52
N THR A 193 -3.92 0.43 5.49
CA THR A 193 -5.35 0.29 5.35
C THR A 193 -6.03 1.64 5.64
N ALA A 194 -6.90 2.06 4.74
CA ALA A 194 -7.72 3.26 4.90
C ALA A 194 -9.19 2.95 4.61
N TYR A 195 -10.03 3.94 4.82
CA TYR A 195 -11.48 3.84 4.58
C TYR A 195 -11.92 4.98 3.68
N ILE A 196 -12.84 4.70 2.78
CA ILE A 196 -13.47 5.73 1.96
C ILE A 196 -14.32 6.65 2.86
N ASP A 197 -14.02 7.94 2.87
CA ASP A 197 -14.90 8.93 3.51
C ASP A 197 -16.03 9.30 2.56
N HIS A 198 -15.71 9.81 1.36
CA HIS A 198 -16.68 9.96 0.28
C HIS A 198 -15.99 10.12 -1.09
N VAL A 199 -16.75 9.84 -2.14
CA VAL A 199 -16.37 10.16 -3.52
C VAL A 199 -17.01 11.49 -3.87
N ARG A 200 -16.21 12.46 -4.32
CA ARG A 200 -16.66 13.79 -4.69
C ARG A 200 -17.32 13.78 -6.07
N GLN A 201 -18.07 14.83 -6.39
CA GLN A 201 -18.68 14.98 -7.73
C GLN A 201 -17.67 15.03 -8.88
N ASP A 202 -16.43 15.46 -8.60
CA ASP A 202 -15.32 15.47 -9.56
C ASP A 202 -14.57 14.11 -9.64
N GLY A 203 -15.09 13.06 -9.01
CA GLY A 203 -14.53 11.71 -8.99
C GLY A 203 -13.33 11.53 -8.05
N LYS A 204 -12.90 12.57 -7.33
CA LYS A 204 -11.83 12.44 -6.33
C LYS A 204 -12.35 11.77 -5.07
N ILE A 205 -11.47 11.03 -4.40
CA ILE A 205 -11.82 10.21 -3.24
C ILE A 205 -11.18 10.79 -2.00
N ASP A 206 -12.00 11.11 -1.00
CA ASP A 206 -11.51 11.48 0.33
C ASP A 206 -11.41 10.22 1.18
N LEU A 207 -10.31 10.13 1.91
CA LEU A 207 -9.92 8.98 2.72
C LEU A 207 -9.82 9.34 4.19
N THR A 208 -10.04 8.36 5.06
CA THR A 208 -9.72 8.42 6.48
C THR A 208 -8.96 7.17 6.91
N LEU A 209 -8.05 7.31 7.88
CA LEU A 209 -7.34 6.16 8.49
C LEU A 209 -8.17 5.50 9.59
N GLN A 210 -9.28 6.12 9.97
CA GLN A 210 -10.14 5.59 11.01
C GLN A 210 -11.39 4.95 10.40
N PRO A 211 -11.76 3.72 10.81
CA PRO A 211 -13.02 3.13 10.38
C PRO A 211 -14.16 4.08 10.73
N SER A 212 -15.00 4.40 9.75
CA SER A 212 -16.12 5.32 9.95
C SER A 212 -17.26 4.61 10.66
N GLY A 213 -17.93 5.33 11.57
CA GLY A 213 -19.19 4.95 12.14
C GLY A 213 -19.15 4.42 13.58
N ARG A 214 -20.20 3.68 13.92
CA ARG A 214 -20.51 3.15 15.25
C ARG A 214 -19.40 2.22 15.78
N GLN A 215 -18.73 1.49 14.86
CA GLN A 215 -17.69 0.51 15.17
C GLN A 215 -16.46 1.17 15.83
N HIS A 216 -15.92 2.24 15.21
CA HIS A 216 -14.75 2.94 15.78
C HIS A 216 -15.01 3.52 17.17
N THR A 217 -16.24 4.02 17.41
CA THR A 217 -16.61 4.53 18.74
C THR A 217 -16.73 3.40 19.76
N LEU A 218 -17.22 2.23 19.34
CA LEU A 218 -17.30 1.04 20.18
C LEU A 218 -15.91 0.49 20.49
N ASP A 219 -15.04 0.38 19.48
CA ASP A 219 -13.67 -0.13 19.64
C ASP A 219 -12.87 0.77 20.60
N PHE A 220 -12.92 2.10 20.40
CA PHE A 220 -12.23 3.02 21.31
C PHE A 220 -12.90 3.08 22.71
N ALA A 221 -14.20 2.97 22.81
CA ALA A 221 -14.89 2.87 24.10
C ALA A 221 -14.42 1.64 24.90
N GLU A 222 -14.18 0.51 24.23
CA GLU A 222 -13.63 -0.69 24.87
C GLU A 222 -12.17 -0.51 25.29
N VAL A 223 -11.36 0.14 24.43
CA VAL A 223 -9.98 0.51 24.79
C VAL A 223 -9.95 1.43 26.01
N LEU A 224 -10.80 2.45 26.04
CA LEU A 224 -10.91 3.39 27.15
C LEU A 224 -11.40 2.69 28.43
N LEU A 225 -12.33 1.77 28.31
CA LEU A 225 -12.83 0.98 29.42
C LEU A 225 -11.73 0.09 30.00
N ARG A 226 -10.95 -0.58 29.14
CA ARG A 226 -9.77 -1.38 29.57
C ARG A 226 -8.74 -0.50 30.27
N TYR A 227 -8.43 0.66 29.69
CA TYR A 227 -7.54 1.64 30.33
C TYR A 227 -7.98 2.00 31.75
N LEU A 228 -9.27 2.24 31.95
CA LEU A 228 -9.81 2.52 33.28
C LEU A 228 -9.60 1.34 34.24
N TYR A 229 -9.84 0.11 33.80
CA TYR A 229 -9.58 -1.09 34.64
C TYR A 229 -8.12 -1.25 35.03
N GLU A 230 -7.21 -0.86 34.15
CA GLU A 230 -5.75 -0.94 34.38
C GLU A 230 -5.21 0.24 35.19
N ASN A 231 -5.98 1.34 35.37
CA ASN A 231 -5.56 2.57 36.05
C ASN A 231 -6.52 2.95 37.19
N ASP A 232 -6.71 2.05 38.14
CA ASP A 232 -7.51 2.24 39.38
C ASP A 232 -8.94 2.76 39.14
N GLY A 233 -9.48 2.52 37.97
CA GLY A 233 -10.84 2.92 37.58
C GLY A 233 -11.02 4.41 37.30
N HIS A 234 -9.93 5.18 37.14
CA HIS A 234 -10.00 6.62 36.93
C HIS A 234 -9.10 7.09 35.77
N CYS A 235 -9.56 8.15 35.07
CA CYS A 235 -8.78 8.88 34.09
C CYS A 235 -9.06 10.39 34.26
N ASN A 236 -8.00 11.17 34.44
CA ASN A 236 -8.06 12.62 34.63
C ASN A 236 -8.42 13.45 33.39
N LEU A 237 -8.84 12.78 32.31
CA LEU A 237 -9.34 13.42 31.10
C LEU A 237 -10.86 13.24 31.01
N GLY A 238 -11.57 14.37 30.87
CA GLY A 238 -13.00 14.43 30.69
C GLY A 238 -13.41 15.10 29.37
N ASP A 239 -14.68 15.43 29.23
CA ASP A 239 -15.24 16.07 28.03
C ASP A 239 -14.70 17.49 27.78
N LYS A 240 -14.29 18.19 28.85
CA LYS A 240 -13.74 19.55 28.83
C LYS A 240 -12.21 19.59 28.60
N SER A 241 -11.50 18.45 28.70
CA SER A 241 -10.04 18.37 28.59
C SER A 241 -9.53 18.91 27.24
N PRO A 242 -8.33 19.53 27.20
CA PRO A 242 -7.70 20.00 25.98
C PRO A 242 -7.50 18.86 24.97
N ALA A 243 -7.66 19.19 23.68
CA ALA A 243 -7.51 18.19 22.60
C ALA A 243 -6.12 17.56 22.55
N GLU A 244 -5.09 18.35 22.85
CA GLU A 244 -3.68 17.93 22.90
C GLU A 244 -3.46 16.84 23.95
N LEU A 245 -3.94 17.02 25.17
CA LEU A 245 -3.80 16.03 26.25
C LEU A 245 -4.53 14.73 25.98
N ILE A 246 -5.69 14.80 25.31
CA ILE A 246 -6.44 13.61 24.89
C ILE A 246 -5.66 12.89 23.81
N TYR A 247 -5.13 13.63 22.85
CA TYR A 247 -4.35 13.08 21.76
C TYR A 247 -3.04 12.44 22.26
N ASP A 248 -2.28 13.13 23.12
CA ASP A 248 -1.03 12.60 23.67
C ASP A 248 -1.22 11.28 24.42
N ARG A 249 -2.37 11.14 25.11
CA ARG A 249 -2.67 9.94 25.91
C ARG A 249 -3.25 8.79 25.09
N PHE A 250 -4.18 9.08 24.16
CA PHE A 250 -5.01 8.07 23.52
C PHE A 250 -4.89 8.04 21.99
N GLN A 251 -4.15 8.96 21.39
CA GLN A 251 -3.98 9.09 19.92
C GLN A 251 -5.31 9.19 19.16
N VAL A 252 -6.33 9.80 19.78
CA VAL A 252 -7.64 10.03 19.19
C VAL A 252 -8.03 11.50 19.24
N SER A 253 -8.91 11.91 18.31
CA SER A 253 -9.45 13.27 18.35
C SER A 253 -10.36 13.51 19.56
N LYS A 254 -10.44 14.77 20.03
CA LYS A 254 -11.38 15.15 21.10
C LYS A 254 -12.81 14.79 20.77
N LYS A 255 -13.22 14.83 19.49
CA LYS A 255 -14.55 14.44 19.03
C LYS A 255 -14.80 12.93 19.22
N ALA A 256 -13.80 12.10 18.85
CA ALA A 256 -13.87 10.65 19.04
C ALA A 256 -13.90 10.29 20.53
N TYR A 257 -13.05 10.93 21.34
CA TYR A 257 -13.02 10.78 22.79
C TYR A 257 -14.38 11.10 23.42
N LYS A 258 -14.96 12.29 23.12
CA LYS A 258 -16.29 12.68 23.62
C LYS A 258 -17.39 11.70 23.24
N LYS A 259 -17.33 11.15 22.04
CA LYS A 259 -18.30 10.17 21.57
C LYS A 259 -18.19 8.85 22.35
N ALA A 260 -16.96 8.40 22.64
CA ALA A 260 -16.70 7.19 23.43
C ALA A 260 -17.15 7.33 24.88
N ILE A 261 -16.75 8.42 25.57
CA ILE A 261 -17.21 8.65 26.96
C ILE A 261 -18.72 8.80 27.04
N GLY A 262 -19.35 9.44 26.04
CA GLY A 262 -20.81 9.54 25.95
C GLY A 262 -21.49 8.18 25.74
N ASP A 263 -20.88 7.26 25.04
CA ASP A 263 -21.35 5.89 24.88
C ASP A 263 -21.22 5.09 26.19
N LEU A 264 -20.03 5.11 26.80
CA LEU A 264 -19.79 4.44 28.08
C LEU A 264 -20.71 4.97 29.20
N TYR A 265 -20.93 6.29 29.22
CA TYR A 265 -21.84 6.91 30.18
C TYR A 265 -23.30 6.44 29.99
N ARG A 266 -23.79 6.40 28.75
CA ARG A 266 -25.15 5.87 28.44
C ARG A 266 -25.29 4.40 28.80
N ARG A 267 -24.21 3.63 28.68
CA ARG A 267 -24.15 2.22 29.11
C ARG A 267 -24.00 2.07 30.64
N ARG A 268 -23.89 3.17 31.37
CA ARG A 268 -23.71 3.21 32.83
C ARG A 268 -22.43 2.51 33.30
N LEU A 269 -21.42 2.51 32.51
CA LEU A 269 -20.11 1.92 32.82
C LEU A 269 -19.15 2.93 33.46
N ILE A 270 -19.36 4.23 33.20
CA ILE A 270 -18.56 5.31 33.77
C ILE A 270 -19.43 6.45 34.30
N THR A 271 -18.83 7.26 35.19
CA THR A 271 -19.30 8.60 35.59
C THR A 271 -18.37 9.65 34.98
N ILE A 272 -18.92 10.85 34.69
CA ILE A 272 -18.16 11.98 34.18
C ILE A 272 -18.19 13.06 35.27
N GLY A 273 -17.01 13.42 35.78
CA GLY A 273 -16.79 14.47 36.77
C GLY A 273 -16.02 15.66 36.23
N ASP A 274 -15.81 16.68 37.07
CA ASP A 274 -14.99 17.85 36.71
C ASP A 274 -13.49 17.50 36.59
N ASP A 275 -13.05 16.47 37.25
CA ASP A 275 -11.68 15.96 37.33
C ASP A 275 -11.39 14.80 36.36
N GLY A 276 -12.38 14.43 35.53
CA GLY A 276 -12.21 13.37 34.55
C GLY A 276 -13.36 12.37 34.49
N ILE A 277 -13.03 11.10 34.20
CA ILE A 277 -13.99 10.00 34.12
C ILE A 277 -13.62 8.87 35.10
N SER A 278 -14.60 8.19 35.68
CA SER A 278 -14.36 7.07 36.59
C SER A 278 -15.33 5.91 36.32
N LEU A 279 -14.87 4.67 36.56
CA LEU A 279 -15.75 3.50 36.53
C LEU A 279 -16.89 3.62 37.55
N VAL A 280 -18.06 3.17 37.16
CA VAL A 280 -19.17 2.97 38.09
C VAL A 280 -18.84 1.75 38.94
N LYS A 281 -18.84 1.92 40.28
CA LYS A 281 -18.64 0.83 41.23
C LYS A 281 -19.85 -0.08 41.32
#